data_3ae3d52aa6952c88e679c57f09ea5110
#
_entry.id   3ae3d52aa6952c88e679c57f09ea5110
#
_cell.length_a   1.000
_cell.length_b   1.000
_cell.length_c   1.000
_cell.angle_alpha   90.00
_cell.angle_beta   90.00
_cell.angle_gamma   90.00
#
_symmetry.space_group_name_H-M   'P 1'
#
loop_
_entity.id
_entity.type
_entity.pdbx_description
1 polymer ?
#
loop_
_entity_poly.entity_id
_entity_poly.type
_entity_poly.pdbx_seq_one_letter_code
_entity_poly.pdbx_strand_id
1 'polypeptide(L)'
;ILFAIAGLGAAYNHIYALLAVAIIFAFANIYLLIKDRNLFKRVIIADLIMVAGYSFWIIPLLNQTKSASSNFWLSGVEPLSVIVFISGIAVSALVLMKKSNRKLCIIFADVCVMGIQIIGLFVTVFIRPFYIARYSVVILGIFAILVAFGVKDIKPKPSKVICTLLCVVNIGCLVATGLFEYNPSMTNFRERFSSQQSESDTFVY
;
A
#
# COMPACT_ATOMS: atom_id res chain seq x y z
N ILE A 1 14.74 8.94 -16.65
CA ILE A 1 14.64 7.54 -17.11
C ILE A 1 14.64 6.61 -15.90
N LEU A 2 15.67 6.60 -15.02
CA LEU A 2 15.72 5.71 -13.85
C LEU A 2 14.48 5.80 -12.95
N PHE A 3 13.95 7.01 -12.74
CA PHE A 3 12.73 7.24 -11.98
C PHE A 3 11.51 6.55 -12.61
N ALA A 4 11.36 6.62 -13.94
CA ALA A 4 10.30 5.94 -14.67
C ALA A 4 10.43 4.41 -14.60
N ILE A 5 11.66 3.89 -14.74
CA ILE A 5 11.93 2.44 -14.66
C ILE A 5 11.60 1.91 -13.27
N ALA A 6 12.05 2.60 -12.21
CA ALA A 6 11.76 2.21 -10.83
C ALA A 6 10.25 2.26 -10.53
N GLY A 7 9.56 3.32 -11.00
CA GLY A 7 8.11 3.44 -10.87
C GLY A 7 7.36 2.32 -11.60
N LEU A 8 7.80 1.98 -12.81
CA LEU A 8 7.21 0.90 -13.59
C LEU A 8 7.41 -0.46 -12.91
N GLY A 9 8.63 -0.75 -12.44
CA GLY A 9 8.92 -1.99 -11.71
C GLY A 9 8.09 -2.13 -10.43
N ALA A 10 7.90 -1.05 -9.69
CA ALA A 10 7.02 -1.04 -8.53
C ALA A 10 5.55 -1.24 -8.92
N ALA A 11 5.07 -0.56 -9.98
CA ALA A 11 3.69 -0.64 -10.44
C ALA A 11 3.30 -2.05 -10.92
N TYR A 12 4.21 -2.76 -11.57
CA TYR A 12 3.99 -4.15 -11.99
C TYR A 12 3.97 -5.15 -10.84
N ASN A 13 4.56 -4.81 -9.70
CA ASN A 13 4.64 -5.73 -8.56
C ASN A 13 3.28 -5.90 -7.87
N HIS A 14 2.56 -4.80 -7.62
CA HIS A 14 1.28 -4.86 -6.92
C HIS A 14 0.44 -3.59 -7.17
N ILE A 15 -0.91 -3.74 -7.18
CA ILE A 15 -1.83 -2.61 -7.42
C ILE A 15 -1.66 -1.48 -6.40
N TYR A 16 -1.35 -1.79 -5.15
CA TYR A 16 -1.07 -0.75 -4.14
C TYR A 16 0.29 -0.09 -4.34
N ALA A 17 1.26 -0.78 -4.95
CA ALA A 17 2.50 -0.17 -5.37
C ALA A 17 2.27 0.77 -6.56
N LEU A 18 1.39 0.44 -7.50
CA LEU A 18 0.94 1.36 -8.54
C LEU A 18 0.31 2.62 -7.93
N LEU A 19 -0.57 2.46 -6.93
CA LEU A 19 -1.19 3.58 -6.22
C LEU A 19 -0.14 4.45 -5.51
N ALA A 20 0.84 3.83 -4.84
CA ALA A 20 1.95 4.55 -4.20
C ALA A 20 2.74 5.36 -5.22
N VAL A 21 3.09 4.75 -6.36
CA VAL A 21 3.79 5.41 -7.45
C VAL A 21 2.96 6.57 -8.00
N ALA A 22 1.65 6.40 -8.22
CA ALA A 22 0.77 7.47 -8.69
C ALA A 22 0.75 8.68 -7.72
N ILE A 23 0.67 8.44 -6.41
CA ILE A 23 0.74 9.50 -5.39
C ILE A 23 2.11 10.21 -5.44
N ILE A 24 3.20 9.45 -5.56
CA ILE A 24 4.56 9.98 -5.65
C ILE A 24 4.71 10.89 -6.87
N PHE A 25 4.26 10.44 -8.03
CA PHE A 25 4.35 11.21 -9.27
C PHE A 25 3.45 12.44 -9.22
N ALA A 26 2.21 12.32 -8.74
CA ALA A 26 1.30 13.46 -8.60
C ALA A 26 1.90 14.55 -7.69
N PHE A 27 2.43 14.17 -6.54
CA PHE A 27 3.07 15.13 -5.63
C PHE A 27 4.32 15.77 -6.24
N ALA A 28 5.19 14.98 -6.88
CA ALA A 28 6.38 15.48 -7.55
C ALA A 28 6.01 16.49 -8.63
N ASN A 29 4.99 16.21 -9.43
CA ASN A 29 4.49 17.10 -10.47
C ASN A 29 3.97 18.42 -9.90
N ILE A 30 3.10 18.37 -8.88
CA ILE A 30 2.56 19.57 -8.24
C ILE A 30 3.69 20.42 -7.65
N TYR A 31 4.63 19.78 -6.97
CA TYR A 31 5.76 20.48 -6.37
C TYR A 31 6.66 21.15 -7.41
N LEU A 32 7.04 20.42 -8.46
CA LEU A 32 7.94 20.92 -9.50
C LEU A 32 7.30 21.95 -10.42
N LEU A 33 5.99 21.85 -10.64
CA LEU A 33 5.24 22.88 -11.40
C LEU A 33 5.39 24.26 -10.73
N ILE A 34 5.44 24.29 -9.40
CA ILE A 34 5.57 25.54 -8.62
C ILE A 34 7.03 25.98 -8.49
N LYS A 35 7.97 25.04 -8.33
CA LYS A 35 9.36 25.32 -7.96
C LYS A 35 10.35 25.32 -9.12
N ASP A 36 10.19 24.43 -10.10
CA ASP A 36 11.12 24.26 -11.21
C ASP A 36 10.42 23.70 -12.46
N ARG A 37 10.00 24.59 -13.33
CA ARG A 37 9.30 24.24 -14.58
C ARG A 37 10.14 23.41 -15.55
N ASN A 38 11.48 23.55 -15.52
CA ASN A 38 12.35 22.77 -16.41
C ASN A 38 12.44 21.32 -15.94
N LEU A 39 12.57 21.12 -14.63
CA LEU A 39 12.56 19.79 -14.03
C LEU A 39 11.16 19.15 -14.13
N PHE A 40 10.09 19.94 -13.99
CA PHE A 40 8.72 19.50 -14.22
C PHE A 40 8.53 18.87 -15.60
N LYS A 41 9.02 19.53 -16.69
CA LYS A 41 8.94 18.97 -18.05
C LYS A 41 9.63 17.62 -18.18
N ARG A 42 10.76 17.42 -17.48
CA ARG A 42 11.48 16.14 -17.48
C ARG A 42 10.72 15.05 -16.74
N VAL A 43 10.03 15.42 -15.65
CA VAL A 43 9.21 14.46 -14.87
C VAL A 43 7.97 14.07 -15.65
N ILE A 44 7.29 14.99 -16.34
CA ILE A 44 6.18 14.67 -17.25
C ILE A 44 6.58 13.65 -18.31
N ILE A 45 7.79 13.76 -18.89
CA ILE A 45 8.28 12.74 -19.83
C ILE A 45 8.43 11.39 -19.15
N ALA A 46 8.92 11.35 -17.91
CA ALA A 46 9.02 10.11 -17.14
C ALA A 46 7.64 9.51 -16.84
N ASP A 47 6.64 10.35 -16.54
CA ASP A 47 5.26 9.95 -16.33
C ASP A 47 4.65 9.33 -17.60
N LEU A 48 4.85 9.97 -18.74
CA LEU A 48 4.38 9.45 -20.03
C LEU A 48 5.03 8.10 -20.39
N ILE A 49 6.32 7.93 -20.13
CA ILE A 49 7.01 6.65 -20.29
C ILE A 49 6.40 5.59 -19.37
N MET A 50 6.11 5.94 -18.13
CA MET A 50 5.51 5.02 -17.17
C MET A 50 4.09 4.62 -17.58
N VAL A 51 3.25 5.59 -17.98
CA VAL A 51 1.88 5.33 -18.45
C VAL A 51 1.89 4.47 -19.71
N ALA A 52 2.75 4.78 -20.67
CA ALA A 52 2.90 3.98 -21.88
C ALA A 52 3.39 2.56 -21.57
N GLY A 53 4.39 2.40 -20.69
CA GLY A 53 4.89 1.11 -20.28
C GLY A 53 3.87 0.27 -19.51
N TYR A 54 3.02 0.92 -18.70
CA TYR A 54 1.98 0.24 -17.92
C TYR A 54 0.71 -0.07 -18.73
N SER A 55 0.50 0.59 -19.87
CA SER A 55 -0.72 0.45 -20.69
C SER A 55 -1.04 -0.98 -21.10
N PHE A 56 -0.01 -1.80 -21.36
CA PHE A 56 -0.16 -3.23 -21.68
C PHE A 56 -0.81 -4.05 -20.54
N TRP A 57 -0.68 -3.58 -19.30
CA TRP A 57 -1.19 -4.28 -18.11
C TRP A 57 -2.60 -3.84 -17.72
N ILE A 58 -3.15 -2.78 -18.32
CA ILE A 58 -4.47 -2.26 -17.98
C ILE A 58 -5.57 -3.30 -18.23
N ILE A 59 -5.53 -4.01 -19.36
CA ILE A 59 -6.54 -5.02 -19.68
C ILE A 59 -6.47 -6.22 -18.73
N PRO A 60 -5.31 -6.86 -18.49
CA PRO A 60 -5.17 -7.87 -17.45
C PRO A 60 -5.64 -7.39 -16.07
N LEU A 61 -5.28 -6.17 -15.67
CA LEU A 61 -5.68 -5.59 -14.38
C LEU A 61 -7.20 -5.45 -14.26
N LEU A 62 -7.88 -4.95 -15.29
CA LEU A 62 -9.34 -4.85 -15.32
C LEU A 62 -10.03 -6.21 -15.24
N ASN A 63 -9.48 -7.22 -15.91
CA ASN A 63 -10.00 -8.58 -15.84
C ASN A 63 -9.77 -9.21 -14.46
N GLN A 64 -8.59 -9.01 -13.85
CA GLN A 64 -8.31 -9.47 -12.48
C GLN A 64 -9.24 -8.81 -11.46
N THR A 65 -9.48 -7.50 -11.58
CA THR A 65 -10.38 -6.79 -10.65
C THR A 65 -11.82 -7.26 -10.79
N LYS A 66 -12.30 -7.59 -11.98
CA LYS A 66 -13.63 -8.17 -12.19
C LYS A 66 -13.74 -9.56 -11.57
N SER A 67 -12.77 -10.42 -11.81
CA SER A 67 -12.73 -11.78 -11.27
C SER A 67 -12.59 -11.80 -9.74
N ALA A 68 -11.70 -11.00 -9.19
CA ALA A 68 -11.50 -10.90 -7.74
C ALA A 68 -12.73 -10.36 -7.01
N SER A 69 -13.55 -9.54 -7.68
CA SER A 69 -14.71 -8.89 -7.06
C SER A 69 -15.86 -9.83 -6.75
N SER A 70 -16.02 -10.92 -7.52
CA SER A 70 -17.12 -11.88 -7.34
C SER A 70 -16.86 -12.87 -6.22
N ASN A 71 -15.61 -13.07 -5.81
CA ASN A 71 -15.19 -14.11 -4.87
C ASN A 71 -14.38 -13.55 -3.67
N PHE A 72 -14.47 -12.24 -3.41
CA PHE A 72 -13.72 -11.66 -2.29
C PHE A 72 -14.39 -12.06 -0.96
N TRP A 73 -13.63 -12.69 -0.10
CA TRP A 73 -14.11 -13.28 1.16
C TRP A 73 -14.51 -12.25 2.23
N LEU A 74 -14.08 -11.00 2.08
CA LEU A 74 -14.35 -9.91 3.03
C LEU A 74 -15.68 -9.23 2.68
N SER A 75 -16.60 -9.17 3.64
CA SER A 75 -17.90 -8.52 3.48
C SER A 75 -17.93 -7.06 3.93
N GLY A 76 -16.81 -6.52 4.42
CA GLY A 76 -16.75 -5.15 4.95
C GLY A 76 -15.33 -4.67 5.22
N VAL A 77 -15.16 -3.74 6.16
CA VAL A 77 -13.85 -3.24 6.57
C VAL A 77 -13.17 -4.24 7.49
N GLU A 78 -11.96 -4.63 7.16
CA GLU A 78 -11.15 -5.50 8.01
C GLU A 78 -10.71 -4.74 9.27
N PRO A 79 -10.95 -5.29 10.49
CA PRO A 79 -10.57 -4.62 11.74
C PRO A 79 -9.08 -4.30 11.85
N LEU A 80 -8.22 -5.18 11.33
CA LEU A 80 -6.76 -4.97 11.35
C LEU A 80 -6.35 -3.77 10.49
N SER A 81 -7.04 -3.53 9.38
CA SER A 81 -6.83 -2.35 8.53
C SER A 81 -7.13 -1.04 9.27
N VAL A 82 -8.13 -1.05 10.14
CA VAL A 82 -8.46 0.11 10.99
C VAL A 82 -7.35 0.37 12.01
N ILE A 83 -6.78 -0.68 12.60
CA ILE A 83 -5.66 -0.54 13.55
C ILE A 83 -4.43 0.05 12.83
N VAL A 84 -4.11 -0.45 11.64
CA VAL A 84 -3.01 0.08 10.81
C VAL A 84 -3.25 1.55 10.46
N PHE A 85 -4.49 1.92 10.13
CA PHE A 85 -4.86 3.30 9.82
C PHE A 85 -4.71 4.22 11.04
N ILE A 86 -5.19 3.79 12.21
CA ILE A 86 -5.03 4.56 13.47
C ILE A 86 -3.54 4.74 13.80
N SER A 87 -2.71 3.71 13.61
CA SER A 87 -1.26 3.83 13.77
C SER A 87 -0.64 4.83 12.80
N GLY A 88 -1.13 4.88 11.57
CA GLY A 88 -0.77 5.91 10.58
C GLY A 88 -1.08 7.32 11.06
N ILE A 89 -2.31 7.56 11.55
CA ILE A 89 -2.71 8.85 12.12
C ILE A 89 -1.79 9.25 13.28
N ALA A 90 -1.46 8.32 14.17
CA ALA A 90 -0.57 8.59 15.30
C ALA A 90 0.84 9.02 14.83
N VAL A 91 1.37 8.35 13.81
CA VAL A 91 2.68 8.71 13.21
C VAL A 91 2.61 10.06 12.52
N SER A 92 1.57 10.33 11.74
CA SER A 92 1.34 11.63 11.09
C SER A 92 1.29 12.76 12.10
N ALA A 93 0.57 12.58 13.21
CA ALA A 93 0.52 13.57 14.29
C ALA A 93 1.91 13.84 14.87
N LEU A 94 2.70 12.79 15.17
CA LEU A 94 4.07 12.93 15.68
C LEU A 94 4.98 13.68 14.70
N VAL A 95 4.82 13.43 13.40
CA VAL A 95 5.61 14.04 12.34
C VAL A 95 5.24 15.51 12.15
N LEU A 96 3.95 15.82 12.10
CA LEU A 96 3.45 17.18 11.85
C LEU A 96 3.73 18.15 13.01
N MET A 97 3.81 17.64 14.23
CA MET A 97 4.17 18.43 15.42
C MET A 97 5.63 18.93 15.39
N LYS A 98 6.47 18.39 14.52
CA LYS A 98 7.90 18.74 14.47
C LYS A 98 8.20 19.95 13.60
N LYS A 99 9.05 20.85 14.11
CA LYS A 99 9.68 21.90 13.33
C LYS A 99 10.94 21.32 12.67
N SER A 100 10.92 21.13 11.35
CA SER A 100 12.06 20.59 10.60
C SER A 100 12.31 21.39 9.33
N ASN A 101 13.58 21.60 8.99
CA ASN A 101 13.99 22.20 7.72
C ASN A 101 13.73 21.25 6.52
N ARG A 102 13.49 19.95 6.77
CA ARG A 102 13.17 18.96 5.75
C ARG A 102 11.66 18.66 5.65
N LYS A 103 10.82 19.62 6.05
CA LYS A 103 9.34 19.44 6.11
C LYS A 103 8.76 18.81 4.84
N LEU A 104 9.24 19.24 3.67
CA LEU A 104 8.64 18.81 2.42
C LEU A 104 8.78 17.32 2.15
N CYS A 105 9.99 16.76 2.26
CA CYS A 105 10.21 15.33 2.05
C CYS A 105 9.43 14.46 3.04
N ILE A 106 9.29 14.96 4.26
CA ILE A 106 8.58 14.27 5.33
C ILE A 106 7.07 14.35 5.13
N ILE A 107 6.54 15.52 4.79
CA ILE A 107 5.13 15.68 4.43
C ILE A 107 4.80 14.80 3.23
N PHE A 108 5.68 14.75 2.23
CA PHE A 108 5.51 13.89 1.08
C PHE A 108 5.45 12.40 1.45
N ALA A 109 6.38 11.94 2.28
CA ALA A 109 6.36 10.56 2.78
C ALA A 109 5.08 10.26 3.57
N ASP A 110 4.62 11.20 4.40
CA ASP A 110 3.39 11.09 5.17
C ASP A 110 2.15 11.04 4.27
N VAL A 111 2.08 11.91 3.26
CA VAL A 111 1.01 11.90 2.25
C VAL A 111 0.97 10.57 1.48
N CYS A 112 2.13 9.96 1.18
CA CYS A 112 2.17 8.64 0.55
C CYS A 112 1.59 7.56 1.46
N VAL A 113 1.97 7.53 2.73
CA VAL A 113 1.49 6.53 3.70
C VAL A 113 -0.01 6.70 3.94
N MET A 114 -0.44 7.91 4.29
CA MET A 114 -1.84 8.20 4.59
C MET A 114 -2.73 8.12 3.34
N GLY A 115 -2.23 8.58 2.19
CA GLY A 115 -2.96 8.54 0.93
C GLY A 115 -3.36 7.13 0.53
N ILE A 116 -2.46 6.17 0.62
CA ILE A 116 -2.77 4.76 0.32
C ILE A 116 -3.82 4.20 1.28
N GLN A 117 -3.67 4.48 2.57
CA GLN A 117 -4.61 3.99 3.58
C GLN A 117 -6.00 4.64 3.44
N ILE A 118 -6.05 5.95 3.21
CA ILE A 118 -7.32 6.68 3.01
C ILE A 118 -8.01 6.20 1.75
N ILE A 119 -7.31 6.10 0.62
CA ILE A 119 -7.89 5.64 -0.65
C ILE A 119 -8.33 4.19 -0.51
N GLY A 120 -7.52 3.33 0.10
CA GLY A 120 -7.86 1.92 0.32
C GLY A 120 -9.13 1.75 1.17
N LEU A 121 -9.23 2.46 2.28
CA LEU A 121 -10.41 2.44 3.14
C LEU A 121 -11.62 3.08 2.46
N PHE A 122 -11.46 4.20 1.75
CA PHE A 122 -12.53 4.83 1.00
C PHE A 122 -13.13 3.89 -0.05
N VAL A 123 -12.28 3.23 -0.84
CA VAL A 123 -12.74 2.23 -1.82
C VAL A 123 -13.46 1.08 -1.14
N THR A 124 -12.96 0.63 0.02
CA THR A 124 -13.57 -0.46 0.78
C THR A 124 -14.95 -0.11 1.32
N VAL A 125 -15.15 1.10 1.80
CA VAL A 125 -16.42 1.55 2.38
C VAL A 125 -17.46 1.89 1.31
N PHE A 126 -17.07 2.58 0.24
CA PHE A 126 -18.00 3.19 -0.71
C PHE A 126 -18.17 2.41 -2.02
N ILE A 127 -17.21 1.56 -2.38
CA ILE A 127 -17.24 0.87 -3.67
C ILE A 127 -17.36 -0.64 -3.46
N ARG A 128 -16.40 -1.24 -2.79
CA ARG A 128 -16.39 -2.66 -2.42
C ARG A 128 -15.28 -2.99 -1.42
N PRO A 129 -15.40 -4.05 -0.62
CA PRO A 129 -14.34 -4.52 0.24
C PRO A 129 -13.11 -4.90 -0.60
N PHE A 130 -12.01 -4.19 -0.40
CA PHE A 130 -10.82 -4.33 -1.23
C PHE A 130 -9.52 -4.18 -0.44
N TYR A 131 -9.50 -3.33 0.59
CA TYR A 131 -8.31 -3.02 1.37
C TYR A 131 -8.22 -3.90 2.61
N ILE A 132 -7.09 -4.59 2.75
CA ILE A 132 -6.72 -5.37 3.93
C ILE A 132 -5.35 -4.94 4.44
N ALA A 133 -5.08 -5.14 5.74
CA ALA A 133 -3.89 -4.64 6.42
C ALA A 133 -2.59 -5.06 5.73
N ARG A 134 -2.51 -6.29 5.20
CA ARG A 134 -1.29 -6.78 4.53
C ARG A 134 -0.88 -5.96 3.30
N TYR A 135 -1.79 -5.24 2.66
CA TYR A 135 -1.44 -4.39 1.52
C TYR A 135 -0.63 -3.14 1.92
N SER A 136 -0.62 -2.82 3.22
CA SER A 136 0.24 -1.77 3.78
C SER A 136 1.74 -2.12 3.75
N VAL A 137 2.11 -3.37 3.44
CA VAL A 137 3.52 -3.78 3.31
C VAL A 137 4.27 -2.91 2.30
N VAL A 138 3.59 -2.44 1.26
CA VAL A 138 4.16 -1.57 0.21
C VAL A 138 4.72 -0.25 0.78
N ILE A 139 4.10 0.26 1.85
CA ILE A 139 4.48 1.52 2.49
C ILE A 139 5.22 1.31 3.81
N LEU A 140 5.46 0.07 4.24
CA LEU A 140 6.05 -0.24 5.54
C LEU A 140 7.44 0.40 5.72
N GLY A 141 8.27 0.43 4.68
CA GLY A 141 9.58 1.07 4.73
C GLY A 141 9.48 2.58 4.94
N ILE A 142 8.57 3.25 4.24
CA ILE A 142 8.32 4.69 4.40
C ILE A 142 7.73 4.96 5.79
N PHE A 143 6.81 4.13 6.25
CA PHE A 143 6.22 4.21 7.58
C PHE A 143 7.28 4.11 8.67
N ALA A 144 8.22 3.15 8.58
CA ALA A 144 9.32 3.01 9.53
C ALA A 144 10.21 4.27 9.59
N ILE A 145 10.50 4.89 8.44
CA ILE A 145 11.24 6.15 8.37
C ILE A 145 10.48 7.27 9.08
N LEU A 146 9.16 7.37 8.87
CA LEU A 146 8.32 8.37 9.52
C LEU A 146 8.27 8.17 11.03
N VAL A 147 8.15 6.94 11.50
CA VAL A 147 8.22 6.60 12.94
C VAL A 147 9.55 7.04 13.53
N ALA A 148 10.67 6.65 12.91
CA ALA A 148 12.00 7.04 13.36
C ALA A 148 12.18 8.56 13.42
N PHE A 149 11.68 9.28 12.41
CA PHE A 149 11.69 10.74 12.38
C PHE A 149 10.78 11.32 13.48
N GLY A 150 9.57 10.79 13.62
CA GLY A 150 8.58 11.23 14.61
C GLY A 150 9.09 11.17 16.05
N VAL A 151 9.88 10.16 16.40
CA VAL A 151 10.38 9.95 17.76
C VAL A 151 11.78 10.51 18.03
N LYS A 152 12.47 11.05 17.02
CA LYS A 152 13.88 11.47 17.08
C LYS A 152 14.20 12.38 18.27
N ASP A 153 13.30 13.33 18.61
CA ASP A 153 13.53 14.31 19.66
C ASP A 153 12.87 13.94 20.99
N ILE A 154 12.27 12.76 21.07
CA ILE A 154 11.69 12.23 22.31
C ILE A 154 12.80 11.60 23.15
N LYS A 155 12.66 11.67 24.49
CA LYS A 155 13.63 11.01 25.40
C LYS A 155 13.85 9.54 25.02
N PRO A 156 15.06 8.99 25.16
CA PRO A 156 15.41 7.67 24.61
C PRO A 156 14.50 6.52 25.06
N LYS A 157 14.09 6.50 26.33
CA LYS A 157 13.23 5.42 26.88
C LYS A 157 11.83 5.43 26.23
N PRO A 158 11.03 6.52 26.30
CA PRO A 158 9.72 6.55 25.67
C PRO A 158 9.79 6.46 24.13
N SER A 159 10.84 7.00 23.49
CA SER A 159 11.06 6.87 22.06
C SER A 159 11.17 5.40 21.62
N LYS A 160 11.97 4.61 22.33
CA LYS A 160 12.11 3.17 22.06
C LYS A 160 10.79 2.43 22.22
N VAL A 161 10.03 2.73 23.29
CA VAL A 161 8.73 2.11 23.54
C VAL A 161 7.75 2.42 22.41
N ILE A 162 7.63 3.68 22.00
CA ILE A 162 6.75 4.11 20.90
C ILE A 162 7.14 3.43 19.60
N CYS A 163 8.43 3.43 19.22
CA CYS A 163 8.90 2.76 18.03
C CYS A 163 8.58 1.27 18.04
N THR A 164 8.90 0.59 19.15
CA THR A 164 8.67 -0.85 19.28
C THR A 164 7.17 -1.15 19.18
N LEU A 165 6.34 -0.39 19.89
CA LEU A 165 4.88 -0.59 19.85
C LEU A 165 4.33 -0.42 18.45
N LEU A 166 4.65 0.67 17.76
CA LEU A 166 4.16 0.94 16.40
C LEU A 166 4.65 -0.12 15.40
N CYS A 167 5.91 -0.55 15.49
CA CYS A 167 6.43 -1.60 14.62
C CYS A 167 5.76 -2.94 14.91
N VAL A 168 5.65 -3.33 16.18
CA VAL A 168 5.03 -4.62 16.58
C VAL A 168 3.56 -4.67 16.18
N VAL A 169 2.80 -3.59 16.40
CA VAL A 169 1.39 -3.51 15.99
C VAL A 169 1.25 -3.67 14.49
N ASN A 170 2.03 -2.92 13.70
CA ASN A 170 1.91 -3.01 12.24
C ASN A 170 2.35 -4.37 11.70
N ILE A 171 3.50 -4.90 12.14
CA ILE A 171 3.96 -6.23 11.73
C ILE A 171 2.97 -7.30 12.18
N GLY A 172 2.46 -7.19 13.41
CA GLY A 172 1.46 -8.11 13.96
C GLY A 172 0.18 -8.12 13.14
N CYS A 173 -0.33 -6.95 12.74
CA CYS A 173 -1.49 -6.85 11.85
C CYS A 173 -1.22 -7.48 10.47
N LEU A 174 -0.04 -7.26 9.88
CA LEU A 174 0.33 -7.85 8.60
C LEU A 174 0.38 -9.38 8.66
N VAL A 175 1.00 -9.92 9.71
CA VAL A 175 1.10 -11.38 9.93
C VAL A 175 -0.28 -11.97 10.21
N ALA A 176 -1.06 -11.34 11.09
CA ALA A 176 -2.42 -11.80 11.43
C ALA A 176 -3.31 -11.85 10.19
N THR A 177 -3.31 -10.80 9.36
CA THR A 177 -4.08 -10.79 8.11
C THR A 177 -3.67 -11.95 7.19
N GLY A 178 -2.36 -12.22 7.05
CA GLY A 178 -1.88 -13.34 6.26
C GLY A 178 -2.37 -14.69 6.79
N LEU A 179 -2.37 -14.88 8.11
CA LEU A 179 -2.85 -16.12 8.73
C LEU A 179 -4.37 -16.28 8.61
N PHE A 180 -5.15 -15.21 8.80
CA PHE A 180 -6.61 -15.25 8.66
C PHE A 180 -7.04 -15.51 7.21
N GLU A 181 -6.33 -14.99 6.24
CA GLU A 181 -6.63 -15.22 4.83
C GLU A 181 -6.22 -16.62 4.37
N TYR A 182 -5.11 -17.14 4.88
CA TYR A 182 -4.62 -18.45 4.50
C TYR A 182 -5.55 -19.59 4.92
N ASN A 183 -6.07 -19.56 6.13
CA ASN A 183 -6.92 -20.62 6.68
C ASN A 183 -8.24 -20.83 5.91
N PRO A 184 -9.07 -19.81 5.66
CA PRO A 184 -10.32 -19.98 4.92
C PRO A 184 -10.10 -20.39 3.47
N SER A 185 -9.06 -19.84 2.81
CA SER A 185 -8.77 -20.16 1.41
C SER A 185 -8.31 -21.60 1.23
N MET A 186 -7.52 -22.15 2.15
CA MET A 186 -7.07 -23.54 2.13
C MET A 186 -8.20 -24.51 2.45
N THR A 187 -9.09 -24.17 3.39
CA THR A 187 -10.26 -25.00 3.70
C THR A 187 -11.21 -25.02 2.50
N ASN A 188 -11.54 -23.88 1.93
CA ASN A 188 -12.37 -23.79 0.73
C ASN A 188 -11.75 -24.46 -0.48
N PHE A 189 -10.42 -24.40 -0.65
CA PHE A 189 -9.70 -25.10 -1.71
C PHE A 189 -9.82 -26.62 -1.53
N ARG A 190 -9.59 -27.12 -0.32
CA ARG A 190 -9.74 -28.56 -0.02
C ARG A 190 -11.16 -29.05 -0.28
N GLU A 191 -12.17 -28.31 0.19
CA GLU A 191 -13.58 -28.69 -0.03
C GLU A 191 -13.96 -28.68 -1.50
N ARG A 192 -13.57 -27.66 -2.26
CA ARG A 192 -13.80 -27.59 -3.72
C ARG A 192 -13.06 -28.70 -4.45
N PHE A 193 -11.82 -28.97 -4.07
CA PHE A 193 -11.01 -30.01 -4.68
C PHE A 193 -11.58 -31.38 -4.41
N SER A 194 -11.98 -31.67 -3.17
CA SER A 194 -12.62 -32.97 -2.82
C SER A 194 -14.00 -33.14 -3.47
N SER A 195 -14.78 -32.07 -3.63
CA SER A 195 -16.10 -32.12 -4.30
C SER A 195 -16.01 -32.26 -5.82
N GLN A 196 -14.88 -31.88 -6.43
CA GLN A 196 -14.63 -32.04 -7.87
C GLN A 196 -13.90 -33.35 -8.22
N GLN A 197 -13.38 -34.02 -7.22
CA GLN A 197 -12.69 -35.31 -7.42
C GLN A 197 -13.73 -36.39 -7.56
N SER A 198 -14.14 -36.68 -8.80
CA SER A 198 -14.89 -37.90 -9.10
C SER A 198 -13.93 -39.08 -9.16
N GLU A 199 -14.44 -40.31 -8.88
CA GLU A 199 -13.62 -41.54 -8.91
C GLU A 199 -12.97 -41.84 -10.29
N SER A 200 -13.39 -41.09 -11.33
CA SER A 200 -12.90 -41.22 -12.71
C SER A 200 -11.87 -40.19 -13.14
N ASP A 201 -11.57 -39.18 -12.30
CA ASP A 201 -10.67 -38.08 -12.67
C ASP A 201 -9.21 -38.49 -12.54
N THR A 202 -8.58 -38.77 -13.64
CA THR A 202 -7.13 -38.97 -13.77
C THR A 202 -6.50 -37.59 -13.97
N PHE A 203 -5.77 -37.08 -12.95
CA PHE A 203 -4.96 -35.89 -13.10
C PHE A 203 -3.76 -36.18 -14.01
N VAL A 204 -3.72 -35.56 -15.17
CA VAL A 204 -2.52 -35.49 -16.01
C VAL A 204 -1.71 -34.27 -15.52
N TYR A 205 -0.51 -34.53 -14.99
CA TYR A 205 0.44 -33.51 -14.58
C TYR A 205 1.18 -32.92 -15.79
#